data_80e1cd15a46fca4262a2b5d5daf0625f
#
_entry.id   80e1cd15a46fca4262a2b5d5daf0625f
#
_cell.length_a   1.000
_cell.length_b   1.000
_cell.length_c   1.000
_cell.angle_alpha   90.00
_cell.angle_beta   90.00
_cell.angle_gamma   90.00
#
_symmetry.space_group_name_H-M   'P 1'
#
loop_
_entity.id
_entity.type
_entity.pdbx_description
1 polymer ?
#
loop_
_entity_poly.entity_id
_entity_poly.type
_entity_poly.pdbx_seq_one_letter_code
_entity_poly.pdbx_strand_id
1 'polypeptide(L)'
;GIPLFKGKNVQNGKLVLSFESYIPESVSDELPRSQITKKCLLTPYVGTIGNIAVFDGSFKAHLGSNVGKIELLNSDTQTFILEEYVLWYLKSTYGYAELTKYKKATAQESISIDAIRNVVIAIPPLEEQRRIVAKLEEILPLCERLK
;
A
#
# COMPACT_ATOMS: atom_id res chain seq x y z
N GLY A 1 4.95 18.05 14.37
CA GLY A 1 4.72 16.64 14.64
C GLY A 1 4.83 15.76 13.41
N ILE A 2 4.85 14.47 13.62
CA ILE A 2 4.89 13.45 12.56
C ILE A 2 3.46 13.12 12.16
N PRO A 3 3.08 13.23 10.87
CA PRO A 3 1.72 12.93 10.44
C PRO A 3 1.41 11.43 10.52
N LEU A 4 0.17 11.12 10.91
CA LEU A 4 -0.34 9.75 10.98
C LEU A 4 -1.17 9.42 9.73
N PHE A 5 -0.78 8.38 9.02
CA PHE A 5 -1.62 7.81 7.97
C PHE A 5 -2.75 6.98 8.57
N LYS A 6 -3.96 7.40 8.33
CA LYS A 6 -5.18 6.65 8.70
C LYS A 6 -5.85 6.09 7.46
N GLY A 7 -6.82 5.22 7.63
CA GLY A 7 -7.53 4.58 6.51
C GLY A 7 -8.04 5.57 5.46
N LYS A 8 -8.55 6.71 5.87
CA LYS A 8 -9.04 7.74 4.94
C LYS A 8 -7.96 8.42 4.11
N ASN A 9 -6.70 8.34 4.54
CA ASN A 9 -5.59 8.85 3.76
C ASN A 9 -5.19 7.91 2.62
N VAL A 10 -5.63 6.66 2.66
CA VAL A 10 -5.30 5.65 1.64
C VAL A 10 -6.54 5.35 0.82
N GLN A 11 -6.55 5.85 -0.40
CA GLN A 11 -7.61 5.57 -1.37
C GLN A 11 -7.12 4.55 -2.39
N ASN A 12 -8.00 4.17 -3.31
CA ASN A 12 -7.64 3.17 -4.29
C ASN A 12 -6.69 3.75 -5.34
N GLY A 13 -5.40 3.52 -5.13
CA GLY A 13 -4.34 3.93 -6.04
C GLY A 13 -3.69 5.29 -5.73
N LYS A 14 -4.19 6.02 -4.74
CA LYS A 14 -3.63 7.33 -4.39
C LYS A 14 -3.75 7.65 -2.91
N LEU A 15 -2.90 8.56 -2.43
CA LEU A 15 -2.92 9.05 -1.06
C LEU A 15 -3.57 10.43 -0.98
N VAL A 16 -4.30 10.65 0.11
CA VAL A 16 -4.78 11.96 0.50
C VAL A 16 -3.86 12.47 1.60
N LEU A 17 -3.06 13.48 1.30
CA LEU A 17 -2.03 14.01 2.20
C LEU A 17 -2.52 15.15 3.10
N SER A 18 -3.81 15.15 3.41
CA SER A 18 -4.41 16.02 4.41
C SER A 18 -4.56 15.23 5.71
N PHE A 19 -3.74 15.57 6.70
CA PHE A 19 -3.65 14.79 7.94
C PHE A 19 -4.43 15.45 9.06
N GLU A 20 -5.19 14.65 9.78
CA GLU A 20 -5.96 15.10 10.95
C GLU A 20 -5.20 14.92 12.26
N SER A 21 -4.22 14.06 12.27
CA SER A 21 -3.52 13.67 13.49
C SER A 21 -2.03 13.63 13.28
N TYR A 22 -1.31 14.06 14.30
CA TYR A 22 0.14 14.08 14.34
C TYR A 22 0.59 13.53 15.70
N ILE A 23 1.78 12.97 15.75
CA ILE A 23 2.42 12.57 17.01
C ILE A 23 3.75 13.28 17.17
N PRO A 24 4.20 13.51 18.42
CA PRO A 24 5.54 14.02 18.67
C PRO A 24 6.61 13.07 18.10
N GLU A 25 7.70 13.64 17.63
CA GLU A 25 8.82 12.85 17.10
C GLU A 25 9.36 11.86 18.13
N SER A 26 9.45 12.28 19.40
CA SER A 26 9.88 11.40 20.49
C SER A 26 9.00 10.15 20.63
N VAL A 27 7.70 10.29 20.46
CA VAL A 27 6.76 9.14 20.51
C VAL A 27 6.96 8.25 19.29
N SER A 28 7.13 8.85 18.11
CA SER A 28 7.42 8.09 16.89
C SER A 28 8.70 7.27 17.03
N ASP A 29 9.73 7.83 17.66
CA ASP A 29 11.02 7.15 17.85
C ASP A 29 10.95 5.95 18.79
N GLU A 30 9.99 5.96 19.72
CA GLU A 30 9.72 4.80 20.60
C GLU A 30 8.99 3.67 19.87
N LEU A 31 8.44 3.92 18.69
CA LEU A 31 7.62 2.97 17.93
C LEU A 31 8.21 2.74 16.52
N PRO A 32 9.45 2.24 16.41
CA PRO A 32 10.16 2.18 15.13
C PRO A 32 9.47 1.34 14.07
N ARG A 33 8.72 0.31 14.49
CA ARG A 33 8.00 -0.56 13.52
C ARG A 33 6.87 0.17 12.79
N SER A 34 6.34 1.22 13.37
CA SER A 34 5.25 2.00 12.81
C SER A 34 5.72 3.25 12.08
N GLN A 35 7.01 3.53 12.10
CA GLN A 35 7.58 4.64 11.34
C GLN A 35 7.54 4.35 9.83
N ILE A 36 7.31 5.39 9.05
CA ILE A 36 7.37 5.32 7.60
C ILE A 36 8.47 6.28 7.16
N THR A 37 9.63 5.74 6.78
CA THR A 37 10.83 6.49 6.47
C THR A 37 11.34 6.28 5.04
N LYS A 38 10.69 5.38 4.30
CA LYS A 38 11.08 5.05 2.92
C LYS A 38 9.85 4.72 2.08
N LYS A 39 10.06 4.60 0.78
CA LYS A 39 9.02 4.19 -0.16
C LYS A 39 8.40 2.85 0.26
N CYS A 40 7.09 2.77 0.25
CA CYS A 40 6.34 1.56 0.60
C CYS A 40 4.92 1.62 0.04
N LEU A 41 4.19 0.52 0.17
CA LEU A 41 2.75 0.54 -0.05
C LEU A 41 2.04 0.67 1.29
N LEU A 42 0.92 1.38 1.28
CA LEU A 42 0.06 1.54 2.45
C LEU A 42 -1.30 0.93 2.14
N THR A 43 -1.84 0.16 3.08
CA THR A 43 -3.14 -0.50 2.91
C THR A 43 -3.89 -0.56 4.25
N PRO A 44 -5.15 -0.14 4.30
CA PRO A 44 -5.99 -0.41 5.46
C PRO A 44 -6.29 -1.90 5.56
N TYR A 45 -6.27 -2.44 6.77
CA TYR A 45 -6.64 -3.83 7.02
C TYR A 45 -7.94 -3.97 7.82
N VAL A 46 -8.59 -2.86 8.15
CA VAL A 46 -9.93 -2.80 8.76
C VAL A 46 -10.71 -1.70 8.06
N GLY A 47 -11.98 -1.95 7.78
CA GLY A 47 -12.85 -1.00 7.10
C GLY A 47 -12.77 -1.16 5.59
N THR A 48 -12.22 -0.20 4.89
CA THR A 48 -12.13 -0.21 3.42
C THR A 48 -11.00 -1.11 2.92
N ILE A 49 -11.26 -2.40 2.92
CA ILE A 49 -10.29 -3.41 2.47
C ILE A 49 -10.13 -3.35 0.96
N GLY A 50 -8.89 -3.49 0.51
CA GLY A 50 -8.54 -3.43 -0.92
C GLY A 50 -8.06 -2.07 -1.37
N ASN A 51 -8.27 -1.02 -0.59
CA ASN A 51 -7.60 0.25 -0.85
C ASN A 51 -6.10 0.08 -0.61
N ILE A 52 -5.32 0.51 -1.58
CA ILE A 52 -3.87 0.43 -1.52
C ILE A 52 -3.28 1.57 -2.35
N ALA A 53 -2.20 2.14 -1.86
CA ALA A 53 -1.50 3.20 -2.58
C ALA A 53 -0.01 3.16 -2.28
N VAL A 54 0.79 3.72 -3.18
CA VAL A 54 2.23 3.86 -3.00
C VAL A 54 2.53 5.19 -2.34
N PHE A 55 3.31 5.14 -1.26
CA PHE A 55 3.93 6.31 -0.64
C PHE A 55 5.37 6.40 -1.10
N ASP A 56 5.76 7.55 -1.60
CA ASP A 56 7.09 7.74 -2.20
C ASP A 56 8.23 7.91 -1.19
N GLY A 57 7.91 8.02 0.09
CA GLY A 57 8.91 8.20 1.14
C GLY A 57 9.45 9.63 1.24
N SER A 58 8.77 10.60 0.66
CA SER A 58 9.25 11.99 0.57
C SER A 58 9.31 12.74 1.91
N PHE A 59 8.63 12.24 2.92
CA PHE A 59 8.67 12.79 4.28
C PHE A 59 8.49 11.69 5.32
N LYS A 60 8.94 11.95 6.55
CA LYS A 60 8.77 11.02 7.66
C LYS A 60 7.30 11.04 8.09
N ALA A 61 6.70 9.87 8.18
CA ALA A 61 5.33 9.68 8.63
C ALA A 61 5.25 8.51 9.59
N HIS A 62 4.05 8.24 10.11
CA HIS A 62 3.81 7.17 11.06
C HIS A 62 2.50 6.48 10.71
N LEU A 63 2.43 5.17 10.97
CA LEU A 63 1.20 4.41 10.79
C LEU A 63 0.20 4.77 11.89
N GLY A 64 -1.00 5.15 11.49
CA GLY A 64 -2.14 5.24 12.37
C GLY A 64 -2.81 3.88 12.57
N SER A 65 -3.92 3.89 13.27
CA SER A 65 -4.69 2.67 13.51
C SER A 65 -5.19 2.06 12.20
N ASN A 66 -5.14 0.74 12.11
CA ASN A 66 -5.75 -0.05 11.05
C ASN A 66 -5.16 0.16 9.65
N VAL A 67 -3.96 0.72 9.57
CA VAL A 67 -3.19 0.85 8.32
C VAL A 67 -1.88 0.09 8.47
N GLY A 68 -1.59 -0.75 7.49
CA GLY A 68 -0.33 -1.46 7.39
C GLY A 68 0.55 -0.89 6.29
N LYS A 69 1.85 -1.10 6.42
CA LYS A 69 2.81 -0.79 5.36
C LYS A 69 3.40 -2.08 4.80
N ILE A 70 3.64 -2.08 3.51
CA ILE A 70 4.33 -3.15 2.82
C ILE A 70 5.65 -2.59 2.30
N GLU A 71 6.74 -2.99 2.91
CA GLU A 71 8.08 -2.64 2.45
C GLU A 71 8.64 -3.78 1.63
N LEU A 72 9.08 -3.49 0.42
CA LEU A 72 9.63 -4.51 -0.47
C LEU A 72 11.09 -4.79 -0.12
N LEU A 73 11.49 -6.05 -0.30
CA LEU A 73 12.86 -6.50 0.01
C LEU A 73 13.85 -6.18 -1.13
N ASN A 74 13.84 -4.94 -1.57
CA ASN A 74 14.87 -4.43 -2.47
C ASN A 74 16.11 -4.03 -1.66
N SER A 75 17.28 -4.20 -2.25
CA SER A 75 18.51 -3.69 -1.66
C SER A 75 18.79 -2.26 -2.14
N ASP A 76 19.70 -1.55 -1.46
CA ASP A 76 20.12 -0.21 -1.87
C ASP A 76 20.80 -0.20 -3.24
N THR A 77 21.36 -1.35 -3.65
CA THR A 77 22.10 -1.49 -4.90
C THR A 77 21.33 -2.20 -6.00
N GLN A 78 20.21 -2.88 -5.66
CA GLN A 78 19.46 -3.66 -6.65
C GLN A 78 17.97 -3.65 -6.34
N THR A 79 17.17 -3.27 -7.33
CA THR A 79 15.72 -3.34 -7.31
C THR A 79 15.27 -4.58 -8.05
N PHE A 80 14.47 -5.42 -7.37
CA PHE A 80 13.90 -6.65 -7.94
C PHE A 80 12.42 -6.51 -8.25
N ILE A 81 11.71 -5.67 -7.50
CA ILE A 81 10.27 -5.53 -7.58
C ILE A 81 9.90 -4.07 -7.41
N LEU A 82 8.96 -3.60 -8.22
CA LEU A 82 8.45 -2.23 -8.16
C LEU A 82 7.20 -2.16 -7.28
N GLU A 83 7.12 -1.16 -6.41
CA GLU A 83 5.93 -0.88 -5.61
C GLU A 83 4.70 -0.69 -6.51
N GLU A 84 4.85 0.01 -7.62
CA GLU A 84 3.77 0.24 -8.59
C GLU A 84 3.27 -1.07 -9.22
N TYR A 85 4.16 -2.04 -9.47
CA TYR A 85 3.76 -3.36 -9.96
C TYR A 85 2.94 -4.11 -8.90
N VAL A 86 3.38 -4.09 -7.64
CA VAL A 86 2.64 -4.71 -6.52
C VAL A 86 1.28 -4.06 -6.36
N LEU A 87 1.19 -2.74 -6.47
CA LEU A 87 -0.07 -2.01 -6.43
C LEU A 87 -1.05 -2.55 -7.46
N TRP A 88 -0.65 -2.61 -8.72
CA TRP A 88 -1.53 -3.08 -9.80
C TRP A 88 -1.91 -4.54 -9.64
N TYR A 89 -0.97 -5.38 -9.17
CA TYR A 89 -1.27 -6.78 -8.88
C TYR A 89 -2.35 -6.90 -7.82
N LEU A 90 -2.22 -6.20 -6.71
CA LEU A 90 -3.19 -6.26 -5.61
C LEU A 90 -4.54 -5.66 -5.97
N LYS A 91 -4.59 -4.76 -6.93
CA LYS A 91 -5.84 -4.22 -7.49
C LYS A 91 -6.47 -5.14 -8.53
N SER A 92 -5.72 -6.09 -9.07
CA SER A 92 -6.25 -7.08 -10.01
C SER A 92 -7.19 -8.06 -9.31
N THR A 93 -8.01 -8.76 -10.09
CA THR A 93 -8.91 -9.79 -9.56
C THR A 93 -8.15 -10.86 -8.78
N TYR A 94 -7.00 -11.30 -9.29
CA TYR A 94 -6.20 -12.33 -8.62
C TYR A 94 -5.57 -11.85 -7.33
N GLY A 95 -4.95 -10.66 -7.36
CA GLY A 95 -4.32 -10.08 -6.18
C GLY A 95 -5.32 -9.74 -5.09
N TYR A 96 -6.46 -9.18 -5.46
CA TYR A 96 -7.55 -8.91 -4.52
C TYR A 96 -8.10 -10.20 -3.90
N ALA A 97 -8.25 -11.25 -4.69
CA ALA A 97 -8.70 -12.56 -4.18
C ALA A 97 -7.70 -13.14 -3.18
N GLU A 98 -6.40 -13.04 -3.45
CA GLU A 98 -5.36 -13.47 -2.52
C GLU A 98 -5.41 -12.65 -1.21
N LEU A 99 -5.53 -11.33 -1.33
CA LEU A 99 -5.57 -10.42 -0.19
C LEU A 99 -6.78 -10.69 0.73
N THR A 100 -7.92 -11.01 0.15
CA THR A 100 -9.20 -11.17 0.85
C THR A 100 -9.59 -12.62 1.12
N LYS A 101 -8.71 -13.57 0.82
CA LYS A 101 -8.94 -15.01 0.91
C LYS A 101 -9.49 -15.46 2.28
N TYR A 102 -9.03 -14.84 3.36
CA TYR A 102 -9.44 -15.14 4.72
C TYR A 102 -10.10 -13.94 5.40
N LYS A 103 -10.77 -13.09 4.60
CA LYS A 103 -11.46 -11.92 5.11
C LYS A 103 -12.55 -12.32 6.10
N LYS A 104 -12.58 -11.64 7.25
CA LYS A 104 -13.63 -11.85 8.27
C LYS A 104 -14.84 -10.99 7.95
N ALA A 105 -15.99 -11.63 7.80
CA ALA A 105 -17.28 -10.97 7.64
C ALA A 105 -17.83 -10.59 9.02
N THR A 106 -17.50 -9.41 9.49
CA THR A 106 -18.03 -8.81 10.72
C THR A 106 -18.75 -7.51 10.36
N ALA A 107 -19.28 -6.79 11.33
CA ALA A 107 -19.89 -5.49 11.12
C ALA A 107 -18.94 -4.51 10.40
N GLN A 108 -17.63 -4.67 10.63
CA GLN A 108 -16.58 -3.99 9.90
C GLN A 108 -15.63 -5.04 9.31
N GLU A 109 -15.49 -5.06 7.98
CA GLU A 109 -14.62 -6.01 7.32
C GLU A 109 -13.16 -5.82 7.76
N SER A 110 -12.45 -6.93 7.90
CA SER A 110 -11.04 -6.91 8.27
C SER A 110 -10.26 -8.05 7.63
N ILE A 111 -8.97 -7.83 7.44
CA ILE A 111 -8.00 -8.86 7.07
C ILE A 111 -6.88 -8.85 8.12
N SER A 112 -6.22 -10.00 8.31
CA SER A 112 -5.09 -10.05 9.22
C SER A 112 -3.80 -9.58 8.54
N ILE A 113 -2.85 -9.13 9.33
CA ILE A 113 -1.51 -8.79 8.82
C ILE A 113 -0.86 -10.02 8.21
N ASP A 114 -1.09 -11.21 8.78
CA ASP A 114 -0.58 -12.47 8.22
C ASP A 114 -1.19 -12.77 6.84
N ALA A 115 -2.45 -12.44 6.61
CA ALA A 115 -3.05 -12.57 5.29
C ALA A 115 -2.33 -11.70 4.25
N ILE A 116 -1.97 -10.48 4.62
CA ILE A 116 -1.19 -9.58 3.76
C ILE A 116 0.20 -10.18 3.49
N ARG A 117 0.87 -10.71 4.51
CA ARG A 117 2.21 -11.32 4.37
C ARG A 117 2.23 -12.55 3.49
N ASN A 118 1.13 -13.28 3.41
CA ASN A 118 1.04 -14.54 2.69
C ASN A 118 0.43 -14.43 1.30
N VAL A 119 0.23 -13.22 0.80
CA VAL A 119 -0.21 -13.01 -0.58
C VAL A 119 0.85 -13.54 -1.55
N VAL A 120 0.43 -14.42 -2.44
CA VAL A 120 1.28 -14.95 -3.50
C VAL A 120 1.24 -14.02 -4.71
N ILE A 121 2.41 -13.62 -5.17
CA ILE A 121 2.54 -12.73 -6.32
C ILE A 121 3.55 -13.30 -7.31
N ALA A 122 3.18 -13.29 -8.60
CA ALA A 122 4.10 -13.62 -9.68
C ALA A 122 5.00 -12.40 -9.95
N ILE A 123 6.31 -12.60 -9.94
CA ILE A 123 7.29 -11.53 -10.14
C ILE A 123 8.05 -11.78 -11.44
N PRO A 124 7.64 -11.12 -12.56
CA PRO A 124 8.41 -11.19 -13.80
C PRO A 124 9.71 -10.38 -13.69
N PRO A 125 10.62 -10.48 -14.67
CA PRO A 125 11.80 -9.63 -14.70
C PRO A 125 11.45 -8.15 -14.61
N LEU A 126 12.33 -7.36 -14.03
CA LEU A 126 12.09 -5.94 -13.72
C LEU A 126 11.63 -5.14 -14.95
N GLU A 127 12.23 -5.37 -16.11
CA GLU A 127 11.85 -4.67 -17.34
C GLU A 127 10.43 -4.99 -17.78
N GLU A 128 9.97 -6.21 -17.53
CA GLU A 128 8.57 -6.59 -17.78
C GLU A 128 7.63 -5.90 -16.81
N GLN A 129 8.00 -5.80 -15.54
CA GLN A 129 7.23 -5.04 -14.54
C GLN A 129 7.08 -3.59 -14.99
N ARG A 130 8.14 -2.96 -15.47
CA ARG A 130 8.10 -1.59 -15.97
C ARG A 130 7.15 -1.42 -17.15
N ARG A 131 7.17 -2.37 -18.08
CA ARG A 131 6.27 -2.35 -19.25
C ARG A 131 4.82 -2.49 -18.82
N ILE A 132 4.53 -3.39 -17.89
CA ILE A 132 3.18 -3.62 -17.37
C ILE A 132 2.67 -2.35 -16.69
N VAL A 133 3.46 -1.75 -15.80
CA VAL A 133 3.10 -0.52 -15.09
C VAL A 133 2.85 0.61 -16.08
N ALA A 134 3.77 0.84 -17.02
CA ALA A 134 3.64 1.90 -18.01
C ALA A 134 2.38 1.73 -18.86
N LYS A 135 2.06 0.50 -19.26
CA LYS A 135 0.88 0.21 -20.07
C LYS A 135 -0.42 0.44 -19.30
N LEU A 136 -0.46 0.03 -18.04
CA LEU A 136 -1.62 0.26 -17.17
C LEU A 136 -1.84 1.75 -16.91
N GLU A 137 -0.78 2.51 -16.68
CA GLU A 137 -0.86 3.95 -16.47
C GLU A 137 -1.29 4.70 -17.73
N GLU A 138 -1.02 4.16 -18.91
CA GLU A 138 -1.49 4.68 -20.19
C GLU A 138 -2.97 4.38 -20.43
N ILE A 139 -3.40 3.12 -20.18
CA ILE A 139 -4.74 2.63 -20.57
C ILE A 139 -5.81 3.03 -19.55
N LEU A 140 -5.54 2.93 -18.26
CA LEU A 140 -6.57 3.10 -17.23
C LEU A 140 -7.22 4.49 -17.22
N PRO A 141 -6.49 5.60 -17.44
CA PRO A 141 -7.13 6.90 -17.59
C PRO A 141 -8.12 6.96 -18.77
N LEU A 142 -7.85 6.22 -19.85
CA LEU A 142 -8.77 6.13 -20.99
C LEU A 142 -10.04 5.38 -20.61
N CYS A 143 -9.94 4.31 -19.83
CA CYS A 143 -11.09 3.56 -19.34
C CYS A 143 -11.96 4.42 -18.41
N GLU A 144 -11.38 5.26 -17.59
CA GLU A 144 -12.10 6.18 -16.71
C GLU A 144 -12.96 7.18 -17.50
N ARG A 145 -12.50 7.61 -18.68
CA ARG A 145 -13.24 8.54 -19.55
C ARG A 145 -14.49 7.91 -20.18
N LEU A 146 -14.56 6.58 -20.20
CA LEU A 146 -15.68 5.84 -20.81
C LEU A 146 -16.81 5.53 -19.80
N LYS A 147 -16.62 5.87 -18.56
CA LYS A 147 -17.63 5.66 -17.51
C LYS A 147 -18.61 6.80 -17.44
#